data_5057b672f61c0b98154e1e1ad17c9177
#
_entry.id   5057b672f61c0b98154e1e1ad17c9177
#
_cell.length_a   1.000
_cell.length_b   1.000
_cell.length_c   1.000
_cell.angle_alpha   90.00
_cell.angle_beta   90.00
_cell.angle_gamma   90.00
#
_symmetry.space_group_name_H-M   'P 1'
#
loop_
_entity.id
_entity.type
_entity.pdbx_description
1 polymer ?
#
loop_
_entity_poly.entity_id
_entity_poly.type
_entity_poly.pdbx_seq_one_letter_code
_entity_poly.pdbx_strand_id
1 'polypeptide(L)'
;MFVCRCEMAIRVAIEMLRAELRMMISNTKNADSVTSCGSCSVRAVSFCSAVPHRDLGVLARSRHQVQFRRRETIVREGDPAVSFFNVTAGIVKLYRSLSDGRTQIMGFRFPGELFAIAETSRYGTTAEAVTDVETCRYPRARLKRLTSSFPQLQAKLLQMSYREQVASDDHIFLLGRKTAREKIATFLLRYGRGTCQGIGGKDRHVNLPMTRTEVADFLGLTTETVSRVLTSLARENIITVGRARSVGLIDIDSLTRMSGK
;
A
#
# COMPACT_ATOMS: atom_id res chain seq x y z
N MET A 1 -44.72 -9.78 0.58
CA MET A 1 -43.35 -9.83 1.06
C MET A 1 -42.34 -10.13 -0.07
N PHE A 2 -42.67 -9.92 -1.35
CA PHE A 2 -41.84 -10.22 -2.52
C PHE A 2 -41.27 -8.95 -3.25
N VAL A 3 -41.77 -7.76 -2.92
CA VAL A 3 -41.41 -6.51 -3.63
C VAL A 3 -40.05 -5.96 -3.18
N CYS A 4 -39.63 -6.23 -1.94
CA CYS A 4 -38.37 -5.63 -1.38
C CYS A 4 -37.07 -6.26 -1.91
N ARG A 5 -37.10 -7.48 -2.47
CA ARG A 5 -35.90 -8.13 -3.04
C ARG A 5 -35.54 -7.64 -4.44
N CYS A 6 -36.51 -7.20 -5.24
CA CYS A 6 -36.28 -6.66 -6.57
C CYS A 6 -35.65 -5.26 -6.55
N GLU A 7 -36.06 -4.38 -5.63
CA GLU A 7 -35.48 -3.02 -5.54
C GLU A 7 -34.02 -3.04 -5.11
N MET A 8 -33.61 -3.95 -4.23
CA MET A 8 -32.21 -4.06 -3.81
C MET A 8 -31.31 -4.60 -4.92
N ALA A 9 -31.80 -5.56 -5.72
CA ALA A 9 -31.09 -6.08 -6.88
C ALA A 9 -30.92 -5.02 -7.98
N ILE A 10 -31.95 -4.21 -8.21
CA ILE A 10 -31.94 -3.11 -9.19
C ILE A 10 -30.99 -1.98 -8.74
N ARG A 11 -30.99 -1.62 -7.46
CA ARG A 11 -30.02 -0.63 -6.93
C ARG A 11 -28.58 -1.09 -7.06
N VAL A 12 -28.27 -2.35 -6.75
CA VAL A 12 -26.95 -2.93 -6.91
C VAL A 12 -26.53 -2.94 -8.40
N ALA A 13 -27.44 -3.30 -9.31
CA ALA A 13 -27.19 -3.29 -10.75
C ALA A 13 -26.96 -1.86 -11.29
N ILE A 14 -27.71 -0.87 -10.81
CA ILE A 14 -27.54 0.54 -11.19
C ILE A 14 -26.23 1.11 -10.63
N GLU A 15 -25.82 0.74 -9.42
CA GLU A 15 -24.52 1.15 -8.88
C GLU A 15 -23.36 0.47 -9.60
N MET A 16 -23.49 -0.78 -9.99
CA MET A 16 -22.51 -1.47 -10.85
C MET A 16 -22.40 -0.80 -12.22
N LEU A 17 -23.51 -0.49 -12.86
CA LEU A 17 -23.55 0.26 -14.14
C LEU A 17 -23.00 1.68 -14.01
N ARG A 18 -23.27 2.39 -12.92
CA ARG A 18 -22.68 3.71 -12.65
C ARG A 18 -21.19 3.63 -12.38
N ALA A 19 -20.72 2.59 -11.72
CA ALA A 19 -19.29 2.33 -11.52
C ALA A 19 -18.61 2.00 -12.86
N GLU A 20 -19.22 1.19 -13.71
CA GLU A 20 -18.73 0.91 -15.06
C GLU A 20 -18.76 2.15 -15.96
N LEU A 21 -19.80 2.96 -15.89
CA LEU A 21 -19.90 4.20 -16.69
C LEU A 21 -18.90 5.27 -16.23
N ARG A 22 -18.65 5.41 -14.92
CA ARG A 22 -17.54 6.23 -14.40
C ARG A 22 -16.17 5.66 -14.83
N MET A 23 -16.06 4.34 -14.96
CA MET A 23 -14.90 3.67 -15.53
C MET A 23 -14.67 4.00 -17.00
N MET A 24 -15.73 4.13 -17.81
CA MET A 24 -15.63 4.45 -19.23
C MET A 24 -15.30 5.92 -19.50
N ILE A 25 -15.76 6.85 -18.67
CA ILE A 25 -15.53 8.29 -18.86
C ILE A 25 -14.09 8.73 -18.53
N SER A 26 -13.33 7.95 -17.71
CA SER A 26 -11.90 8.22 -17.47
C SER A 26 -10.97 7.71 -18.59
N ASN A 27 -11.50 7.27 -19.72
CA ASN A 27 -10.82 6.46 -20.74
C ASN A 27 -10.21 7.24 -21.92
N THR A 28 -9.94 8.53 -21.82
CA THR A 28 -9.48 9.33 -22.97
C THR A 28 -7.96 9.59 -23.05
N LYS A 29 -7.12 8.78 -22.38
CA LYS A 29 -5.63 8.88 -22.52
C LYS A 29 -4.98 7.52 -22.74
N ASN A 30 -5.37 6.79 -23.77
CA ASN A 30 -4.91 5.40 -23.99
C ASN A 30 -4.02 5.17 -25.23
N ALA A 31 -3.39 6.19 -25.81
CA ALA A 31 -2.54 6.01 -27.01
C ALA A 31 -1.06 5.65 -26.70
N ASP A 32 -0.54 5.94 -25.47
CA ASP A 32 0.89 5.76 -25.13
C ASP A 32 1.18 4.55 -24.22
N SER A 33 0.29 3.56 -24.18
CA SER A 33 0.31 2.54 -23.12
C SER A 33 1.44 1.49 -23.19
N VAL A 34 1.97 1.21 -24.36
CA VAL A 34 3.00 0.14 -24.55
C VAL A 34 4.39 0.65 -24.20
N THR A 35 4.73 1.88 -24.59
CA THR A 35 6.02 2.51 -24.28
C THR A 35 6.20 2.73 -22.79
N SER A 36 5.12 3.02 -22.05
CA SER A 36 5.18 3.31 -20.61
C SER A 36 5.50 2.09 -19.73
N CYS A 37 5.18 0.85 -20.13
CA CYS A 37 5.57 -0.35 -19.38
C CYS A 37 7.05 -0.70 -19.54
N GLY A 38 7.65 -0.39 -20.69
CA GLY A 38 9.07 -0.61 -20.96
C GLY A 38 9.97 0.29 -20.14
N SER A 39 9.57 1.56 -19.95
CA SER A 39 10.29 2.59 -19.18
C SER A 39 9.81 2.74 -17.74
N CYS A 40 8.95 1.85 -17.24
CA CYS A 40 8.37 1.95 -15.89
C CYS A 40 9.42 1.78 -14.81
N SER A 41 9.62 2.82 -13.97
CA SER A 41 10.63 2.87 -12.91
C SER A 41 10.48 1.77 -11.86
N VAL A 42 9.25 1.31 -11.60
CA VAL A 42 8.97 0.27 -10.59
C VAL A 42 8.90 -1.15 -11.17
N ARG A 43 9.09 -1.32 -12.48
CA ARG A 43 8.97 -2.63 -13.14
C ARG A 43 9.84 -3.70 -12.48
N ALA A 44 11.10 -3.37 -12.21
CA ALA A 44 12.08 -4.32 -11.68
C ALA A 44 11.69 -4.89 -10.31
N VAL A 45 10.98 -4.11 -9.48
CA VAL A 45 10.58 -4.50 -8.12
C VAL A 45 9.15 -4.99 -8.04
N SER A 46 8.34 -4.77 -9.07
CA SER A 46 6.92 -5.17 -9.12
C SER A 46 6.72 -6.58 -9.70
N PHE A 47 5.48 -7.06 -9.67
CA PHE A 47 5.10 -8.31 -10.30
C PHE A 47 5.33 -8.33 -11.81
N CYS A 48 5.34 -7.15 -12.45
CA CYS A 48 5.61 -6.99 -13.87
C CYS A 48 7.00 -7.45 -14.30
N SER A 49 7.96 -7.57 -13.35
CA SER A 49 9.31 -8.10 -13.62
C SER A 49 9.31 -9.53 -14.13
N ALA A 50 8.26 -10.30 -13.81
CA ALA A 50 8.12 -11.70 -14.25
C ALA A 50 7.64 -11.84 -15.69
N VAL A 51 7.22 -10.76 -16.36
CA VAL A 51 6.78 -10.80 -17.75
C VAL A 51 7.95 -10.38 -18.67
N PRO A 52 8.30 -11.21 -19.68
CA PRO A 52 9.37 -10.87 -20.64
C PRO A 52 9.13 -9.53 -21.32
N HIS A 53 10.21 -8.83 -21.67
CA HIS A 53 10.11 -7.48 -22.27
C HIS A 53 9.26 -7.49 -23.55
N ARG A 54 9.41 -8.51 -24.39
CA ARG A 54 8.65 -8.68 -25.64
C ARG A 54 7.15 -8.81 -25.44
N ASP A 55 6.72 -9.26 -24.25
CA ASP A 55 5.31 -9.55 -23.92
C ASP A 55 4.66 -8.45 -23.06
N LEU A 56 5.37 -7.37 -22.77
CA LEU A 56 4.86 -6.24 -21.96
C LEU A 56 3.60 -5.61 -22.54
N GLY A 57 3.39 -5.70 -23.85
CA GLY A 57 2.17 -5.27 -24.51
C GLY A 57 0.90 -5.94 -23.97
N VAL A 58 1.00 -7.19 -23.46
CA VAL A 58 -0.13 -7.90 -22.84
C VAL A 58 -0.51 -7.23 -21.50
N LEU A 59 0.48 -6.88 -20.67
CA LEU A 59 0.24 -6.14 -19.43
C LEU A 59 -0.30 -4.74 -19.71
N ALA A 60 0.30 -4.04 -20.67
CA ALA A 60 -0.10 -2.69 -21.04
C ALA A 60 -1.58 -2.62 -21.47
N ARG A 61 -2.05 -3.57 -22.28
CA ARG A 61 -3.46 -3.67 -22.67
C ARG A 61 -4.39 -4.16 -21.56
N SER A 62 -3.84 -4.74 -20.50
CA SER A 62 -4.62 -5.28 -19.38
C SER A 62 -4.81 -4.28 -18.23
N ARG A 63 -4.15 -3.14 -18.26
CA ARG A 63 -4.12 -2.16 -17.17
C ARG A 63 -4.75 -0.83 -17.56
N HIS A 64 -5.15 -0.07 -16.54
CA HIS A 64 -5.47 1.35 -16.63
C HIS A 64 -4.57 2.10 -15.65
N GLN A 65 -3.97 3.21 -16.09
CA GLN A 65 -3.30 4.12 -15.17
C GLN A 65 -4.35 4.98 -14.47
N VAL A 66 -4.26 5.06 -13.13
CA VAL A 66 -5.19 5.84 -12.31
C VAL A 66 -4.38 6.61 -11.29
N GLN A 67 -4.72 7.88 -11.13
CA GLN A 67 -4.14 8.77 -10.14
C GLN A 67 -5.16 9.03 -9.04
N PHE A 68 -4.67 9.14 -7.79
CA PHE A 68 -5.47 9.47 -6.62
C PHE A 68 -4.78 10.59 -5.87
N ARG A 69 -5.56 11.55 -5.42
CA ARG A 69 -5.06 12.63 -4.57
C ARG A 69 -4.89 12.13 -3.15
N ARG A 70 -4.02 12.79 -2.41
CA ARG A 70 -3.85 12.54 -0.98
C ARG A 70 -5.20 12.52 -0.25
N ARG A 71 -5.40 11.52 0.63
CA ARG A 71 -6.63 11.20 1.38
C ARG A 71 -7.80 10.69 0.52
N GLU A 72 -7.58 10.43 -0.74
CA GLU A 72 -8.61 9.82 -1.57
C GLU A 72 -8.70 8.31 -1.30
N THR A 73 -9.93 7.82 -1.11
CA THR A 73 -10.20 6.39 -0.94
C THR A 73 -10.15 5.71 -2.30
N ILE A 74 -9.33 4.68 -2.42
CA ILE A 74 -9.12 3.91 -3.65
C ILE A 74 -10.11 2.74 -3.73
N VAL A 75 -10.25 2.00 -2.65
CA VAL A 75 -11.26 0.94 -2.45
C VAL A 75 -11.73 0.94 -1.01
N ARG A 76 -12.95 0.49 -0.75
CA ARG A 76 -13.51 0.37 0.59
C ARG A 76 -13.63 -1.11 0.99
N GLU A 77 -13.41 -1.41 2.28
CA GLU A 77 -13.70 -2.70 2.87
C GLU A 77 -15.17 -3.04 2.61
N GLY A 78 -15.43 -4.28 2.19
CA GLY A 78 -16.79 -4.77 1.89
C GLY A 78 -17.28 -4.46 0.47
N ASP A 79 -16.68 -3.53 -0.27
CA ASP A 79 -17.06 -3.28 -1.67
C ASP A 79 -16.72 -4.47 -2.57
N PRO A 80 -17.41 -4.63 -3.72
CA PRO A 80 -17.08 -5.67 -4.69
C PRO A 80 -15.62 -5.58 -5.17
N ALA A 81 -14.87 -6.67 -5.06
CA ALA A 81 -13.47 -6.75 -5.44
C ALA A 81 -13.31 -6.99 -6.95
N VAL A 82 -13.48 -5.93 -7.74
CA VAL A 82 -13.43 -5.99 -9.21
C VAL A 82 -12.05 -5.73 -9.80
N SER A 83 -11.14 -5.15 -9.04
CA SER A 83 -9.80 -4.76 -9.49
C SER A 83 -8.75 -5.00 -8.42
N PHE A 84 -7.49 -5.15 -8.86
CA PHE A 84 -6.31 -5.03 -8.00
C PHE A 84 -5.38 -3.95 -8.56
N PHE A 85 -4.44 -3.50 -7.76
CA PHE A 85 -3.62 -2.33 -8.08
C PHE A 85 -2.14 -2.62 -7.82
N ASN A 86 -1.29 -2.02 -8.64
CA ASN A 86 0.15 -1.91 -8.40
C ASN A 86 0.50 -0.43 -8.24
N VAL A 87 1.12 -0.07 -7.13
CA VAL A 87 1.58 1.31 -6.89
C VAL A 87 2.74 1.61 -7.83
N THR A 88 2.69 2.73 -8.55
CA THR A 88 3.79 3.21 -9.39
C THR A 88 4.46 4.45 -8.83
N ALA A 89 3.72 5.27 -8.08
CA ALA A 89 4.26 6.40 -7.32
C ALA A 89 3.39 6.66 -6.09
N GLY A 90 3.97 7.26 -5.07
CA GLY A 90 3.26 7.59 -3.83
C GLY A 90 3.15 6.43 -2.85
N ILE A 91 2.30 6.59 -1.83
CA ILE A 91 2.12 5.63 -0.73
C ILE A 91 0.64 5.47 -0.44
N VAL A 92 0.21 4.23 -0.29
CA VAL A 92 -1.15 3.82 0.08
C VAL A 92 -1.13 3.20 1.46
N LYS A 93 -2.10 3.51 2.31
CA LYS A 93 -2.37 2.79 3.56
C LYS A 93 -3.53 1.81 3.37
N LEU A 94 -3.42 0.65 3.98
CA LEU A 94 -4.48 -0.34 4.09
C LEU A 94 -4.95 -0.38 5.54
N TYR A 95 -6.25 -0.21 5.77
CA TYR A 95 -6.77 -0.16 7.13
C TYR A 95 -8.16 -0.81 7.25
N ARG A 96 -8.52 -1.12 8.49
CA ARG A 96 -9.86 -1.53 8.89
C ARG A 96 -10.33 -0.62 10.01
N SER A 97 -11.63 -0.35 10.04
CA SER A 97 -12.26 0.47 11.06
C SER A 97 -13.35 -0.29 11.78
N LEU A 98 -13.48 -0.04 13.07
CA LEU A 98 -14.60 -0.49 13.85
C LEU A 98 -15.78 0.50 13.70
N SER A 99 -16.99 0.08 14.10
CA SER A 99 -18.19 0.92 14.05
C SER A 99 -18.10 2.16 14.96
N ASP A 100 -17.25 2.12 15.98
CA ASP A 100 -17.00 3.24 16.90
C ASP A 100 -15.93 4.23 16.38
N GLY A 101 -15.42 4.01 15.16
CA GLY A 101 -14.45 4.88 14.50
C GLY A 101 -12.98 4.58 14.79
N ARG A 102 -12.67 3.64 15.71
CA ARG A 102 -11.28 3.19 15.91
C ARG A 102 -10.77 2.52 14.66
N THR A 103 -9.56 2.87 14.26
CA THR A 103 -8.93 2.40 13.02
C THR A 103 -7.63 1.66 13.35
N GLN A 104 -7.40 0.55 12.66
CA GLN A 104 -6.10 -0.13 12.64
C GLN A 104 -5.55 -0.11 11.22
N ILE A 105 -4.38 0.49 11.05
CA ILE A 105 -3.64 0.38 9.78
C ILE A 105 -2.95 -0.98 9.76
N MET A 106 -3.27 -1.77 8.74
CA MET A 106 -2.73 -3.11 8.53
C MET A 106 -1.38 -3.07 7.82
N GLY A 107 -1.11 -2.01 7.07
CA GLY A 107 0.15 -1.82 6.35
C GLY A 107 0.14 -0.63 5.42
N PHE A 108 1.32 -0.29 4.92
CA PHE A 108 1.52 0.68 3.86
C PHE A 108 2.00 -0.03 2.60
N ARG A 109 1.68 0.54 1.44
CA ARG A 109 2.12 0.05 0.13
C ARG A 109 2.92 1.13 -0.57
N PHE A 110 4.08 0.71 -1.04
CA PHE A 110 5.08 1.55 -1.71
C PHE A 110 5.14 1.25 -3.20
N PRO A 111 5.85 2.06 -4.00
CA PRO A 111 6.04 1.79 -5.43
C PRO A 111 6.58 0.38 -5.70
N GLY A 112 5.90 -0.34 -6.59
CA GLY A 112 6.17 -1.73 -6.93
C GLY A 112 5.32 -2.75 -6.18
N GLU A 113 4.61 -2.35 -5.11
CA GLU A 113 3.80 -3.26 -4.31
C GLU A 113 2.35 -3.33 -4.79
N LEU A 114 1.77 -4.50 -4.62
CA LEU A 114 0.38 -4.79 -4.95
C LEU A 114 -0.54 -4.56 -3.76
N PHE A 115 -1.78 -4.19 -4.04
CA PHE A 115 -2.85 -4.15 -3.03
C PHE A 115 -4.22 -4.45 -3.64
N ALA A 116 -5.22 -4.63 -2.77
CA ALA A 116 -6.58 -4.97 -3.14
C ALA A 116 -6.70 -6.29 -3.92
N ILE A 117 -5.74 -7.21 -3.72
CA ILE A 117 -5.87 -8.60 -4.19
C ILE A 117 -6.82 -9.29 -3.19
N ALA A 118 -7.98 -9.70 -3.68
CA ALA A 118 -8.98 -10.37 -2.86
C ALA A 118 -9.20 -11.79 -3.36
N GLU A 119 -9.24 -12.75 -2.45
CA GLU A 119 -9.66 -14.12 -2.74
C GLU A 119 -11.20 -14.16 -2.85
N THR A 120 -11.88 -13.45 -1.98
CA THR A 120 -13.34 -13.33 -1.94
C THR A 120 -13.86 -12.34 -2.99
N SER A 121 -15.17 -12.24 -3.11
CA SER A 121 -15.84 -11.26 -3.98
C SER A 121 -15.80 -9.82 -3.46
N ARG A 122 -15.26 -9.60 -2.24
CA ARG A 122 -15.23 -8.28 -1.58
C ARG A 122 -13.84 -7.94 -1.10
N TYR A 123 -13.52 -6.64 -1.03
CA TYR A 123 -12.26 -6.17 -0.44
C TYR A 123 -12.26 -6.39 1.07
N GLY A 124 -11.16 -6.91 1.61
CA GLY A 124 -10.99 -7.16 3.05
C GLY A 124 -10.48 -5.96 3.85
N THR A 125 -10.06 -4.89 3.17
CA THR A 125 -9.53 -3.67 3.78
C THR A 125 -9.90 -2.46 2.94
N THR A 126 -9.97 -1.29 3.58
CA THR A 126 -10.02 0.00 2.88
C THR A 126 -8.61 0.42 2.50
N ALA A 127 -8.43 0.90 1.27
CA ALA A 127 -7.18 1.48 0.78
C ALA A 127 -7.35 2.97 0.54
N GLU A 128 -6.44 3.79 1.08
CA GLU A 128 -6.47 5.25 0.97
C GLU A 128 -5.08 5.81 0.65
N ALA A 129 -5.02 6.84 -0.15
CA ALA A 129 -3.79 7.52 -0.55
C ALA A 129 -3.21 8.36 0.60
N VAL A 130 -1.98 8.05 1.05
CA VAL A 130 -1.23 8.82 2.06
C VAL A 130 -0.58 10.06 1.46
N THR A 131 -0.12 9.94 0.23
CA THR A 131 0.39 11.02 -0.63
C THR A 131 -0.46 11.08 -1.90
N ASP A 132 -0.14 11.93 -2.86
CA ASP A 132 -0.63 11.71 -4.22
C ASP A 132 -0.06 10.39 -4.73
N VAL A 133 -0.91 9.57 -5.36
CA VAL A 133 -0.60 8.18 -5.72
C VAL A 133 -0.88 7.96 -7.19
N GLU A 134 0.04 7.28 -7.86
CA GLU A 134 -0.20 6.72 -9.18
C GLU A 134 -0.23 5.19 -9.10
N THR A 135 -1.14 4.58 -9.84
CA THR A 135 -1.29 3.13 -9.86
C THR A 135 -1.53 2.59 -11.26
N CYS A 136 -1.15 1.34 -11.46
CA CYS A 136 -1.70 0.50 -12.52
C CYS A 136 -2.85 -0.32 -11.93
N ARG A 137 -4.09 -0.06 -12.38
CA ARG A 137 -5.27 -0.84 -12.04
C ARG A 137 -5.47 -1.96 -13.04
N TYR A 138 -5.69 -3.16 -12.55
CA TYR A 138 -5.96 -4.35 -13.35
C TYR A 138 -7.33 -4.92 -12.98
N PRO A 139 -8.22 -5.21 -13.96
CA PRO A 139 -9.44 -5.96 -13.68
C PRO A 139 -9.10 -7.34 -13.11
N ARG A 140 -9.77 -7.74 -12.03
CA ARG A 140 -9.53 -9.03 -11.35
C ARG A 140 -9.67 -10.23 -12.31
N ALA A 141 -10.64 -10.18 -13.21
CA ALA A 141 -10.86 -11.23 -14.22
C ALA A 141 -9.65 -11.46 -15.15
N ARG A 142 -8.75 -10.45 -15.27
CA ARG A 142 -7.53 -10.58 -16.08
C ARG A 142 -6.43 -11.34 -15.38
N LEU A 143 -6.42 -11.38 -14.03
CA LEU A 143 -5.36 -12.01 -13.26
C LEU A 143 -5.18 -13.49 -13.63
N LYS A 144 -6.29 -14.24 -13.67
CA LYS A 144 -6.27 -15.67 -14.06
C LYS A 144 -5.68 -15.88 -15.44
N ARG A 145 -6.04 -15.04 -16.42
CA ARG A 145 -5.49 -15.14 -17.78
C ARG A 145 -4.00 -14.82 -17.83
N LEU A 146 -3.59 -13.78 -17.11
CA LEU A 146 -2.17 -13.38 -17.03
C LEU A 146 -1.33 -14.48 -16.39
N THR A 147 -1.76 -15.09 -15.29
CA THR A 147 -1.03 -16.18 -14.63
C THR A 147 -1.00 -17.46 -15.48
N SER A 148 -2.06 -17.77 -16.22
CA SER A 148 -2.07 -18.90 -17.15
C SER A 148 -1.15 -18.68 -18.35
N SER A 149 -1.02 -17.45 -18.86
CA SER A 149 -0.14 -17.12 -19.97
C SER A 149 1.34 -16.98 -19.57
N PHE A 150 1.60 -16.65 -18.31
CA PHE A 150 2.96 -16.42 -17.79
C PHE A 150 3.15 -17.17 -16.47
N PRO A 151 3.61 -18.44 -16.48
CA PRO A 151 3.83 -19.22 -15.24
C PRO A 151 4.79 -18.52 -14.26
N GLN A 152 5.79 -17.80 -14.76
CA GLN A 152 6.73 -17.01 -13.94
C GLN A 152 6.01 -15.90 -13.15
N LEU A 153 4.89 -15.37 -13.68
CA LEU A 153 4.05 -14.39 -12.98
C LEU A 153 3.37 -15.02 -11.77
N GLN A 154 2.90 -16.26 -11.90
CA GLN A 154 2.31 -17.01 -10.78
C GLN A 154 3.35 -17.22 -9.65
N ALA A 155 4.56 -17.67 -9.99
CA ALA A 155 5.64 -17.84 -9.04
C ALA A 155 6.02 -16.52 -8.36
N LYS A 156 6.05 -15.42 -9.11
CA LYS A 156 6.32 -14.09 -8.56
C LYS A 156 5.23 -13.61 -7.59
N LEU A 157 3.96 -13.81 -7.93
CA LEU A 157 2.83 -13.46 -7.05
C LEU A 157 2.88 -14.29 -5.76
N LEU A 158 3.17 -15.60 -5.85
CA LEU A 158 3.35 -16.45 -4.68
C LEU A 158 4.49 -15.94 -3.79
N GLN A 159 5.65 -15.59 -4.38
CA GLN A 159 6.76 -14.99 -3.64
C GLN A 159 6.36 -13.69 -2.93
N MET A 160 5.58 -12.83 -3.60
CA MET A 160 5.09 -11.59 -3.01
C MET A 160 4.10 -11.85 -1.87
N SER A 161 3.20 -12.83 -2.02
CA SER A 161 2.27 -13.25 -0.95
C SER A 161 3.01 -13.79 0.26
N TYR A 162 4.08 -14.56 0.07
CA TYR A 162 4.94 -15.05 1.16
C TYR A 162 5.58 -13.90 1.94
N ARG A 163 6.12 -12.91 1.22
CA ARG A 163 6.71 -11.72 1.86
C ARG A 163 5.68 -10.93 2.65
N GLU A 164 4.46 -10.82 2.12
CA GLU A 164 3.37 -10.14 2.80
C GLU A 164 2.95 -10.88 4.07
N GLN A 165 2.89 -12.21 4.03
CA GLN A 165 2.61 -13.03 5.20
C GLN A 165 3.67 -12.83 6.30
N VAL A 166 4.96 -12.92 5.97
CA VAL A 166 6.04 -12.66 6.93
C VAL A 166 5.93 -11.25 7.51
N ALA A 167 5.61 -10.25 6.67
CA ALA A 167 5.43 -8.88 7.13
C ALA A 167 4.23 -8.72 8.07
N SER A 168 3.17 -9.51 7.86
CA SER A 168 1.99 -9.54 8.72
C SER A 168 2.28 -10.21 10.06
N ASP A 169 3.00 -11.32 10.05
CA ASP A 169 3.43 -12.02 11.27
C ASP A 169 4.34 -11.12 12.13
N ASP A 170 5.30 -10.44 11.50
CA ASP A 170 6.15 -9.44 12.17
C ASP A 170 5.31 -8.31 12.78
N HIS A 171 4.25 -7.87 12.09
CA HIS A 171 3.36 -6.83 12.58
C HIS A 171 2.51 -7.31 13.76
N ILE A 172 1.99 -8.52 13.72
CA ILE A 172 1.25 -9.13 14.83
C ILE A 172 2.17 -9.22 16.06
N PHE A 173 3.40 -9.71 15.89
CA PHE A 173 4.38 -9.78 16.97
C PHE A 173 4.69 -8.39 17.55
N LEU A 174 4.89 -7.39 16.67
CA LEU A 174 5.11 -6.00 17.05
C LEU A 174 3.96 -5.48 17.92
N LEU A 175 2.72 -5.66 17.47
CA LEU A 175 1.54 -5.18 18.18
C LEU A 175 1.38 -5.85 19.55
N GLY A 176 1.62 -7.15 19.63
CA GLY A 176 1.34 -7.96 20.81
C GLY A 176 2.43 -7.96 21.89
N ARG A 177 3.69 -7.73 21.52
CA ARG A 177 4.83 -7.95 22.44
C ARG A 177 5.75 -6.76 22.64
N LYS A 178 5.86 -5.84 21.68
CA LYS A 178 6.81 -4.74 21.78
C LYS A 178 6.26 -3.59 22.61
N THR A 179 7.12 -2.95 23.39
CA THR A 179 6.86 -1.67 24.07
C THR A 179 6.71 -0.54 23.06
N ALA A 180 6.14 0.59 23.45
CA ALA A 180 5.98 1.74 22.58
C ALA A 180 7.31 2.21 21.95
N ARG A 181 8.40 2.14 22.68
CA ARG A 181 9.74 2.54 22.24
C ARG A 181 10.30 1.58 21.20
N GLU A 182 10.18 0.28 21.43
CA GLU A 182 10.58 -0.77 20.50
C GLU A 182 9.74 -0.74 19.21
N LYS A 183 8.43 -0.48 19.32
CA LYS A 183 7.52 -0.30 18.19
C LYS A 183 7.97 0.83 17.28
N ILE A 184 8.27 2.00 17.84
CA ILE A 184 8.71 3.17 17.09
C ILE A 184 10.09 2.96 16.49
N ALA A 185 11.04 2.36 17.21
CA ALA A 185 12.36 2.01 16.67
C ALA A 185 12.23 1.04 15.47
N THR A 186 11.41 0.00 15.60
CA THR A 186 11.12 -0.95 14.52
C THR A 186 10.48 -0.24 13.31
N PHE A 187 9.52 0.65 13.53
CA PHE A 187 8.87 1.44 12.49
C PHE A 187 9.87 2.31 11.73
N LEU A 188 10.69 3.07 12.43
CA LEU A 188 11.71 3.94 11.84
C LEU A 188 12.71 3.14 11.00
N LEU A 189 13.19 2.00 11.49
CA LEU A 189 14.11 1.13 10.75
C LEU A 189 13.46 0.49 9.51
N ARG A 190 12.19 0.09 9.59
CA ARG A 190 11.48 -0.57 8.49
C ARG A 190 11.13 0.42 7.38
N TYR A 191 10.51 1.53 7.75
CA TYR A 191 9.98 2.50 6.78
C TYR A 191 11.01 3.57 6.41
N GLY A 192 12.03 3.76 7.24
CA GLY A 192 13.20 4.54 6.89
C GLY A 192 13.97 3.99 5.71
N ARG A 193 14.06 2.67 5.60
CA ARG A 193 14.71 1.99 4.46
C ARG A 193 13.89 2.07 3.17
N GLY A 194 12.56 2.07 3.26
CA GLY A 194 11.67 2.05 2.08
C GLY A 194 11.51 3.41 1.39
N THR A 195 11.77 4.52 2.10
CA THR A 195 11.69 5.88 1.55
C THR A 195 13.06 6.44 1.13
N CYS A 196 14.15 5.78 1.55
CA CYS A 196 15.49 6.10 1.10
C CYS A 196 15.83 5.30 -0.15
N GLN A 197 15.70 5.87 -1.33
CA GLN A 197 16.47 5.45 -2.49
C GLN A 197 17.94 5.72 -2.17
N GLY A 198 18.63 4.66 -1.69
CA GLY A 198 20.07 4.71 -1.43
C GLY A 198 20.47 4.70 0.05
N ILE A 199 20.31 3.54 0.73
CA ILE A 199 21.10 3.25 1.94
C ILE A 199 22.50 2.85 1.48
N GLY A 200 23.29 3.83 1.24
CA GLY A 200 24.71 3.85 0.90
C GLY A 200 25.23 5.27 0.90
N GLY A 201 24.35 6.29 0.94
CA GLY A 201 24.68 7.70 1.01
C GLY A 201 24.71 8.22 2.45
N LYS A 202 25.48 9.30 2.66
CA LYS A 202 25.64 10.00 3.96
C LYS A 202 24.34 10.62 4.51
N ASP A 203 23.23 10.63 3.76
CA ASP A 203 21.95 11.19 4.17
C ASP A 203 21.10 10.13 4.89
N ARG A 204 21.19 10.15 6.22
CA ARG A 204 20.38 9.33 7.13
C ARG A 204 19.00 9.95 7.41
N HIS A 205 18.47 10.76 6.51
CA HIS A 205 17.16 11.38 6.64
C HIS A 205 16.06 10.52 6.02
N VAL A 206 15.02 10.27 6.82
CA VAL A 206 13.84 9.51 6.43
C VAL A 206 12.70 10.49 6.29
N ASN A 207 12.11 10.59 5.11
CA ASN A 207 10.85 11.31 4.96
C ASN A 207 9.69 10.36 5.29
N LEU A 208 8.97 10.64 6.37
CA LEU A 208 7.78 9.89 6.78
C LEU A 208 6.54 10.69 6.38
N PRO A 209 5.93 10.42 5.21
CA PRO A 209 4.74 11.16 4.78
C PRO A 209 3.50 10.88 5.64
N MET A 210 3.55 9.82 6.46
CA MET A 210 2.50 9.45 7.40
C MET A 210 2.36 10.48 8.51
N THR A 211 1.14 10.77 8.92
CA THR A 211 0.85 11.59 10.10
C THR A 211 1.19 10.85 11.38
N ARG A 212 1.32 11.56 12.51
CA ARG A 212 1.48 10.94 13.83
C ARG A 212 0.32 10.02 14.18
N THR A 213 -0.89 10.37 13.77
CA THR A 213 -2.09 9.55 13.92
C THR A 213 -1.98 8.27 13.10
N GLU A 214 -1.58 8.35 11.85
CA GLU A 214 -1.39 7.15 11.01
C GLU A 214 -0.27 6.24 11.55
N VAL A 215 0.80 6.80 12.11
CA VAL A 215 1.83 6.02 12.80
C VAL A 215 1.26 5.36 14.06
N ALA A 216 0.44 6.08 14.84
CA ALA A 216 -0.22 5.55 16.02
C ALA A 216 -1.19 4.41 15.67
N ASP A 217 -2.05 4.61 14.67
CA ASP A 217 -3.00 3.60 14.17
C ASP A 217 -2.29 2.35 13.64
N PHE A 218 -1.11 2.50 13.05
CA PHE A 218 -0.29 1.36 12.60
C PHE A 218 0.36 0.61 13.78
N LEU A 219 0.84 1.33 14.81
CA LEU A 219 1.57 0.75 15.93
C LEU A 219 0.68 0.32 17.10
N GLY A 220 -0.64 0.56 17.03
CA GLY A 220 -1.55 0.32 18.14
C GLY A 220 -1.18 1.18 19.36
N LEU A 221 -0.90 2.47 19.14
CA LEU A 221 -0.51 3.45 20.14
C LEU A 221 -1.43 4.67 20.07
N THR A 222 -1.35 5.55 21.07
CA THR A 222 -1.97 6.88 20.96
C THR A 222 -1.02 7.86 20.28
N THR A 223 -1.56 8.90 19.66
CA THR A 223 -0.78 9.97 19.00
C THR A 223 0.15 10.67 19.99
N GLU A 224 -0.28 10.83 21.25
CA GLU A 224 0.51 11.38 22.35
C GLU A 224 1.71 10.50 22.68
N THR A 225 1.50 9.17 22.72
CA THR A 225 2.57 8.20 22.98
C THR A 225 3.61 8.25 21.87
N VAL A 226 3.18 8.26 20.60
CA VAL A 226 4.09 8.42 19.45
C VAL A 226 4.90 9.70 19.57
N SER A 227 4.24 10.83 19.86
CA SER A 227 4.89 12.13 19.98
C SER A 227 5.90 12.16 21.13
N ARG A 228 5.52 11.62 22.31
CA ARG A 228 6.39 11.53 23.51
C ARG A 228 7.64 10.70 23.23
N VAL A 229 7.50 9.53 22.62
CA VAL A 229 8.63 8.65 22.35
C VAL A 229 9.58 9.27 21.30
N LEU A 230 9.06 9.89 20.25
CA LEU A 230 9.90 10.56 19.26
C LEU A 230 10.68 11.74 19.86
N THR A 231 10.05 12.50 20.77
CA THR A 231 10.72 13.58 21.49
C THR A 231 11.81 13.03 22.43
N SER A 232 11.56 11.91 23.11
CA SER A 232 12.57 11.24 23.96
C SER A 232 13.78 10.80 23.13
N LEU A 233 13.55 10.08 22.01
CA LEU A 233 14.62 9.64 21.11
C LEU A 233 15.43 10.82 20.54
N ALA A 234 14.78 11.95 20.28
CA ALA A 234 15.46 13.15 19.81
C ALA A 234 16.32 13.79 20.91
N ARG A 235 15.85 13.85 22.18
CA ARG A 235 16.65 14.33 23.32
C ARG A 235 17.87 13.46 23.61
N GLU A 236 17.77 12.18 23.33
CA GLU A 236 18.85 11.19 23.47
C GLU A 236 19.82 11.19 22.28
N ASN A 237 19.65 12.10 21.30
CA ASN A 237 20.44 12.18 20.08
C ASN A 237 20.44 10.88 19.23
N ILE A 238 19.39 10.04 19.36
CA ILE A 238 19.23 8.82 18.56
C ILE A 238 18.63 9.16 17.20
N ILE A 239 17.74 10.16 17.17
CA ILE A 239 17.11 10.69 15.97
C ILE A 239 17.11 12.23 15.98
N THR A 240 16.90 12.85 14.81
CA THR A 240 16.44 14.25 14.72
C THR A 240 15.04 14.29 14.15
N VAL A 241 14.25 15.25 14.61
CA VAL A 241 12.92 15.53 14.06
C VAL A 241 12.98 16.85 13.30
N GLY A 242 12.97 16.79 11.99
CA GLY A 242 13.00 17.93 11.09
C GLY A 242 11.63 18.48 10.74
N ARG A 243 11.61 19.51 9.89
CA ARG A 243 10.38 20.04 9.28
C ARG A 243 9.79 19.03 8.29
N ALA A 244 8.52 19.21 7.91
CA ALA A 244 7.83 18.41 6.88
C ALA A 244 7.87 16.88 7.11
N ARG A 245 7.85 16.43 8.40
CA ARG A 245 7.89 15.01 8.78
C ARG A 245 9.18 14.27 8.41
N SER A 246 10.28 15.00 8.24
CA SER A 246 11.60 14.41 8.10
C SER A 246 12.11 13.94 9.47
N VAL A 247 12.68 12.75 9.51
CA VAL A 247 13.35 12.18 10.70
C VAL A 247 14.74 11.77 10.27
N GLY A 248 15.77 12.35 10.92
CA GLY A 248 17.15 11.91 10.74
C GLY A 248 17.44 10.76 11.70
N LEU A 249 17.98 9.65 11.18
CA LEU A 249 18.45 8.54 11.99
C LEU A 249 19.93 8.75 12.33
N ILE A 250 20.25 9.21 13.54
CA ILE A 250 21.60 9.53 13.98
C ILE A 250 22.33 8.25 14.42
N ASP A 251 21.72 7.52 15.33
CA ASP A 251 22.29 6.28 15.90
C ASP A 251 21.42 5.07 15.50
N ILE A 252 21.78 4.49 14.34
CA ILE A 252 21.10 3.31 13.80
C ILE A 252 21.35 2.07 14.67
N ASP A 253 22.51 1.96 15.30
CA ASP A 253 22.85 0.81 16.12
C ASP A 253 22.01 0.79 17.40
N SER A 254 21.81 1.95 18.03
CA SER A 254 20.87 2.06 19.16
C SER A 254 19.44 1.77 18.76
N LEU A 255 18.97 2.25 17.59
CA LEU A 255 17.63 1.90 17.08
C LEU A 255 17.50 0.41 16.81
N THR A 256 18.56 -0.24 16.29
CA THR A 256 18.57 -1.67 15.99
C THR A 256 18.49 -2.49 17.29
N ARG A 257 19.33 -2.18 18.28
CA ARG A 257 19.24 -2.82 19.62
C ARG A 257 17.87 -2.63 20.25
N MET A 258 17.31 -1.39 20.19
CA MET A 258 15.97 -1.12 20.70
C MET A 258 14.88 -1.90 19.96
N SER A 259 15.04 -2.16 18.67
CA SER A 259 14.05 -2.90 17.91
C SER A 259 13.98 -4.39 18.27
N GLY A 260 14.88 -4.87 19.14
CA GLY A 260 14.93 -6.28 19.54
C GLY A 260 15.57 -7.19 18.50
N LYS A 261 16.47 -6.62 17.69
CA LYS A 261 17.30 -7.35 16.71
C LYS A 261 18.75 -7.32 17.11
#